data_5c0513a472e23ddf6159e38d75372927
#
_entry.id   5c0513a472e23ddf6159e38d75372927
#
_cell.length_a   1.000
_cell.length_b   1.000
_cell.length_c   1.000
_cell.angle_alpha   90.00
_cell.angle_beta   90.00
_cell.angle_gamma   90.00
#
_symmetry.space_group_name_H-M   'P 1'
#
loop_
_entity.id
_entity.type
_entity.pdbx_description
1 polymer ?
#
loop_
_entity_poly.entity_id
_entity_poly.type
_entity_poly.pdbx_seq_one_letter_code
_entity_poly.pdbx_strand_id
1 'polypeptide(L)'
;MMKRYKTLSALVLVSVLALPLAAQQGPDRSKAPAPGPAAELRLPPIQKRALANGLPVWIVEMPKVPVVQINLLVRAGAAADPAGKYGLASFTSAMLDEGAGTRNALELADAIEYLGININTGSSWDASTVSLFTPVSKLDEALPLMADVALRPTFSEAEVERLRQERLTSLLQQRDNPSSVATLGFSRLVFGQRHRYGTGAMGNTVSNTEMTASEIRAFHSQYYQPNNAHLIVVGAVNADQILPQLEKTFGAWKSTGAAPTKPALADATQHAAKQIYLIDRPGAAQSQIRVGWIGVPRSTPDYYVLEVMNTVLGGSFTSRLNQNLRERNGYSYGAGSVFDMRSTSGPFYASSGVQTDKTAEALKEFFNELNAIRQPVPTDELERAKNYLALGFPSNFETTGAVASQLSELVVFGLNERTFSEYVGKVQAITAADVERAAKQYIQPDKFAVIVVGDLSKIEAPIRAANLGPVRVVPVDDILK
;
A
#
# COMPACT_ATOMS: atom_id res chain seq x y z
N MET A 1 -50.98 58.24 -46.33
CA MET A 1 -49.54 57.83 -46.48
C MET A 1 -48.99 57.13 -45.26
N MET A 2 -49.79 56.32 -44.54
CA MET A 2 -49.41 55.76 -43.22
C MET A 2 -49.69 54.25 -43.08
N LYS A 3 -49.87 53.50 -44.18
CA LYS A 3 -50.14 52.03 -44.17
C LYS A 3 -49.03 51.14 -44.75
N ARG A 4 -47.95 51.72 -45.27
CA ARG A 4 -46.87 50.92 -45.90
C ARG A 4 -45.65 50.66 -45.00
N TYR A 5 -45.56 51.28 -43.83
CA TYR A 5 -44.40 51.08 -42.92
C TYR A 5 -44.59 49.99 -41.87
N LYS A 6 -45.85 49.55 -41.64
CA LYS A 6 -46.09 48.48 -40.64
C LYS A 6 -45.78 47.07 -41.13
N THR A 7 -45.74 46.85 -42.44
CA THR A 7 -45.45 45.51 -43.02
C THR A 7 -43.96 45.27 -43.21
N LEU A 8 -43.13 46.30 -43.36
CA LEU A 8 -41.69 46.10 -43.41
C LEU A 8 -41.05 45.81 -42.07
N SER A 9 -41.57 46.38 -40.95
CA SER A 9 -41.07 46.13 -39.61
C SER A 9 -41.38 44.71 -39.09
N ALA A 10 -42.46 44.13 -39.56
CA ALA A 10 -42.82 42.74 -39.22
C ALA A 10 -41.94 41.70 -39.93
N LEU A 11 -41.52 41.98 -41.18
CA LEU A 11 -40.62 41.09 -41.93
C LEU A 11 -39.17 41.09 -41.44
N VAL A 12 -38.67 42.20 -40.93
CA VAL A 12 -37.31 42.32 -40.32
C VAL A 12 -37.25 41.62 -38.95
N LEU A 13 -38.34 41.66 -38.17
CA LEU A 13 -38.39 40.98 -36.84
C LEU A 13 -38.45 39.45 -36.97
N VAL A 14 -39.06 38.91 -38.05
CA VAL A 14 -39.11 37.48 -38.30
C VAL A 14 -37.79 36.93 -38.84
N SER A 15 -37.02 37.76 -39.59
CA SER A 15 -35.70 37.34 -40.10
C SER A 15 -34.59 37.32 -39.04
N VAL A 16 -34.73 38.05 -37.93
CA VAL A 16 -33.78 38.02 -36.82
C VAL A 16 -34.01 36.84 -35.88
N LEU A 17 -35.22 36.28 -35.86
CA LEU A 17 -35.57 35.10 -35.10
C LEU A 17 -35.30 33.77 -35.83
N ALA A 18 -34.89 33.80 -37.11
CA ALA A 18 -34.51 32.66 -37.89
C ALA A 18 -32.98 32.50 -38.06
N LEU A 19 -32.21 33.04 -37.09
CA LEU A 19 -30.84 32.54 -36.92
C LEU A 19 -30.96 31.05 -36.55
N PRO A 20 -30.33 30.16 -37.34
CA PRO A 20 -30.41 28.75 -37.02
C PRO A 20 -29.92 28.62 -35.58
N LEU A 21 -30.76 28.06 -34.72
CA LEU A 21 -30.21 27.28 -33.65
C LEU A 21 -29.30 26.26 -34.33
N ALA A 22 -28.04 26.63 -34.53
CA ALA A 22 -27.00 25.66 -34.76
C ALA A 22 -27.16 24.72 -33.55
N ALA A 23 -27.90 23.66 -33.77
CA ALA A 23 -28.07 22.62 -32.79
C ALA A 23 -26.65 22.32 -32.36
N GLN A 24 -26.31 22.69 -31.14
CA GLN A 24 -25.10 22.18 -30.53
C GLN A 24 -25.26 20.68 -30.69
N GLN A 25 -24.57 20.12 -31.67
CA GLN A 25 -24.51 18.67 -31.81
C GLN A 25 -24.01 18.23 -30.44
N GLY A 26 -24.89 17.55 -29.71
CA GLY A 26 -24.51 16.99 -28.43
C GLY A 26 -23.23 16.20 -28.63
N PRO A 27 -22.34 16.17 -27.63
CA PRO A 27 -21.07 15.47 -27.77
C PRO A 27 -21.33 14.04 -28.27
N ASP A 28 -20.58 13.62 -29.27
CA ASP A 28 -20.64 12.24 -29.80
C ASP A 28 -20.24 11.28 -28.65
N ARG A 29 -21.25 10.61 -28.10
CA ARG A 29 -21.07 9.65 -27.00
C ARG A 29 -20.73 8.24 -27.49
N SER A 30 -20.63 8.03 -28.79
CA SER A 30 -20.23 6.74 -29.40
C SER A 30 -18.73 6.46 -29.17
N LYS A 31 -17.93 7.50 -28.91
CA LYS A 31 -16.50 7.39 -28.65
C LYS A 31 -16.17 8.13 -27.36
N ALA A 32 -15.40 7.47 -26.48
CA ALA A 32 -14.82 8.14 -25.35
C ALA A 32 -13.93 9.31 -25.81
N PRO A 33 -13.96 10.49 -25.16
CA PRO A 33 -13.04 11.56 -25.48
C PRO A 33 -11.60 11.08 -25.30
N ALA A 34 -10.71 11.50 -26.18
CA ALA A 34 -9.28 11.22 -26.02
C ALA A 34 -8.79 11.85 -24.71
N PRO A 35 -7.97 11.16 -23.91
CA PRO A 35 -7.38 11.76 -22.72
C PRO A 35 -6.51 12.94 -23.14
N GLY A 36 -6.55 14.03 -22.35
CA GLY A 36 -5.62 15.14 -22.48
C GLY A 36 -4.18 14.71 -22.16
N PRO A 37 -3.18 15.57 -22.42
CA PRO A 37 -1.81 15.29 -21.98
C PRO A 37 -1.77 15.17 -20.45
N ALA A 38 -0.90 14.31 -19.93
CA ALA A 38 -0.67 14.20 -18.50
C ALA A 38 -0.22 15.56 -17.94
N ALA A 39 -0.85 15.99 -16.85
CA ALA A 39 -0.47 17.24 -16.19
C ALA A 39 0.95 17.15 -15.65
N GLU A 40 1.72 18.23 -15.82
CA GLU A 40 3.02 18.36 -15.18
C GLU A 40 2.81 18.49 -13.66
N LEU A 41 3.38 17.55 -12.90
CA LEU A 41 3.33 17.60 -11.45
C LEU A 41 4.29 18.69 -10.94
N ARG A 42 3.73 19.74 -10.35
CA ARG A 42 4.48 20.82 -9.69
C ARG A 42 4.26 20.75 -8.20
N LEU A 43 5.15 20.05 -7.51
CA LEU A 43 5.16 20.04 -6.05
C LEU A 43 5.85 21.31 -5.53
N PRO A 44 5.38 21.84 -4.39
CA PRO A 44 6.16 22.81 -3.63
C PRO A 44 7.53 22.21 -3.27
N PRO A 45 8.59 23.06 -3.15
CA PRO A 45 9.91 22.55 -2.84
C PRO A 45 9.96 21.86 -1.48
N ILE A 46 10.66 20.72 -1.41
CA ILE A 46 10.94 20.03 -0.15
C ILE A 46 12.03 20.79 0.58
N GLN A 47 11.68 21.46 1.66
CA GLN A 47 12.65 22.16 2.51
C GLN A 47 13.25 21.14 3.49
N LYS A 48 14.52 20.81 3.31
CA LYS A 48 15.26 19.88 4.19
C LYS A 48 15.97 20.66 5.28
N ARG A 49 15.70 20.30 6.53
CA ARG A 49 16.25 20.88 7.76
C ARG A 49 16.64 19.76 8.70
N ALA A 50 17.25 20.10 9.81
CA ALA A 50 17.51 19.20 10.94
C ALA A 50 17.36 19.98 12.26
N LEU A 51 16.89 19.31 13.29
CA LEU A 51 16.91 19.83 14.65
C LEU A 51 18.33 19.74 15.25
N ALA A 52 18.55 20.44 16.38
CA ALA A 52 19.86 20.48 17.05
C ALA A 52 20.37 19.09 17.47
N ASN A 53 19.45 18.14 17.73
CA ASN A 53 19.79 16.74 18.04
C ASN A 53 20.07 15.86 16.80
N GLY A 54 20.11 16.46 15.60
CA GLY A 54 20.37 15.77 14.34
C GLY A 54 19.15 15.08 13.71
N LEU A 55 17.92 15.21 14.27
CA LEU A 55 16.70 14.68 13.68
C LEU A 55 16.41 15.40 12.36
N PRO A 56 16.41 14.71 11.20
CA PRO A 56 16.07 15.33 9.93
C PRO A 56 14.59 15.74 9.88
N VAL A 57 14.33 16.90 9.28
CA VAL A 57 12.98 17.46 9.11
C VAL A 57 12.78 17.86 7.65
N TRP A 58 11.79 17.28 7.00
CA TRP A 58 11.38 17.65 5.65
C TRP A 58 10.04 18.39 5.72
N ILE A 59 9.99 19.57 5.10
CA ILE A 59 8.81 20.48 5.17
C ILE A 59 8.34 20.74 3.75
N VAL A 60 7.03 20.57 3.50
CA VAL A 60 6.35 20.97 2.28
C VAL A 60 5.19 21.90 2.64
N GLU A 61 5.25 23.13 2.16
CA GLU A 61 4.21 24.12 2.42
C GLU A 61 3.00 23.90 1.49
N MET A 62 1.83 23.70 2.10
CA MET A 62 0.54 23.55 1.40
C MET A 62 -0.51 24.48 2.05
N PRO A 63 -0.51 25.78 1.76
CA PRO A 63 -1.29 26.77 2.52
C PRO A 63 -2.78 26.84 2.14
N LYS A 64 -3.26 26.07 1.17
CA LYS A 64 -4.66 26.16 0.70
C LYS A 64 -5.71 25.83 1.75
N VAL A 65 -5.39 24.90 2.66
CA VAL A 65 -6.28 24.48 3.76
C VAL A 65 -5.49 24.62 5.06
N PRO A 66 -6.06 25.23 6.13
CA PRO A 66 -5.35 25.51 7.37
C PRO A 66 -5.16 24.26 8.25
N VAL A 67 -4.58 23.20 7.68
CA VAL A 67 -4.26 21.94 8.36
C VAL A 67 -2.79 21.59 8.17
N VAL A 68 -2.28 20.75 9.05
CA VAL A 68 -0.94 20.18 8.96
C VAL A 68 -0.96 18.70 9.25
N GLN A 69 -0.23 17.95 8.44
CA GLN A 69 0.14 16.55 8.65
C GLN A 69 1.59 16.51 9.09
N ILE A 70 1.87 15.83 10.21
CA ILE A 70 3.22 15.56 10.70
C ILE A 70 3.39 14.07 10.87
N ASN A 71 4.40 13.48 10.22
CA ASN A 71 4.77 12.08 10.37
C ASN A 71 6.15 11.99 11.00
N LEU A 72 6.25 11.36 12.17
CA LEU A 72 7.51 10.85 12.68
C LEU A 72 7.68 9.44 12.14
N LEU A 73 8.58 9.26 11.21
CA LEU A 73 8.92 8.00 10.59
C LEU A 73 10.15 7.41 11.28
N VAL A 74 10.05 6.21 11.82
CA VAL A 74 11.15 5.43 12.40
C VAL A 74 11.52 4.32 11.44
N ARG A 75 12.80 4.21 11.05
CA ARG A 75 13.27 3.23 10.06
C ARG A 75 13.45 1.83 10.68
N ALA A 76 12.40 1.37 11.35
CA ALA A 76 12.28 0.02 11.89
C ALA A 76 10.80 -0.39 11.82
N GLY A 77 10.54 -1.45 11.11
CA GLY A 77 9.22 -2.07 10.99
C GLY A 77 9.31 -3.56 11.28
N ALA A 78 8.35 -4.32 10.82
CA ALA A 78 8.29 -5.76 11.05
C ALA A 78 9.54 -6.53 10.56
N ALA A 79 10.26 -6.01 9.54
CA ALA A 79 11.53 -6.60 9.11
C ALA A 79 12.63 -6.50 10.18
N ALA A 80 12.49 -5.65 11.19
CA ALA A 80 13.41 -5.53 12.31
C ALA A 80 13.11 -6.47 13.48
N ASP A 81 12.03 -7.25 13.41
CA ASP A 81 11.68 -8.19 14.47
C ASP A 81 12.76 -9.28 14.62
N PRO A 82 13.24 -9.56 15.83
CA PRO A 82 14.16 -10.67 16.06
C PRO A 82 13.51 -12.03 15.77
N ALA A 83 14.32 -13.01 15.39
CA ALA A 83 13.83 -14.38 15.20
C ALA A 83 13.13 -14.90 16.46
N GLY A 84 11.94 -15.49 16.29
CA GLY A 84 11.09 -15.95 17.39
C GLY A 84 10.22 -14.87 18.05
N LYS A 85 10.44 -13.57 17.75
CA LYS A 85 9.67 -12.44 18.28
C LYS A 85 8.95 -11.66 17.17
N TYR A 86 8.47 -12.39 16.16
CA TYR A 86 7.75 -11.79 15.05
C TYR A 86 6.45 -11.14 15.51
N GLY A 87 6.22 -9.91 15.09
CA GLY A 87 5.12 -9.05 15.53
C GLY A 87 5.52 -8.01 16.56
N LEU A 88 6.80 -7.96 17.01
CA LEU A 88 7.27 -7.04 18.04
C LEU A 88 7.15 -5.57 17.58
N ALA A 89 7.57 -5.24 16.37
CA ALA A 89 7.44 -3.88 15.82
C ALA A 89 5.97 -3.42 15.77
N SER A 90 5.08 -4.29 15.30
CA SER A 90 3.65 -3.96 15.21
C SER A 90 2.99 -3.87 16.58
N PHE A 91 3.40 -4.68 17.56
CA PHE A 91 2.91 -4.60 18.91
C PHE A 91 3.42 -3.31 19.60
N THR A 92 4.72 -3.01 19.44
CA THR A 92 5.29 -1.76 19.97
C THR A 92 4.56 -0.54 19.42
N SER A 93 4.29 -0.49 18.11
CA SER A 93 3.54 0.61 17.52
C SER A 93 2.12 0.72 18.09
N ALA A 94 1.42 -0.40 18.25
CA ALA A 94 0.06 -0.43 18.79
C ALA A 94 -0.01 -0.05 20.28
N MET A 95 1.12 -0.11 20.98
CA MET A 95 1.21 0.27 22.40
C MET A 95 1.54 1.76 22.64
N LEU A 96 1.92 2.50 21.60
CA LEU A 96 2.41 3.88 21.76
C LEU A 96 1.34 4.83 22.28
N ASP A 97 0.10 4.64 21.87
CA ASP A 97 -1.06 5.44 22.26
C ASP A 97 -1.92 4.82 23.36
N GLU A 98 -1.45 3.71 23.95
CA GLU A 98 -2.06 3.08 25.14
C GLU A 98 -1.52 3.65 26.46
N GLY A 99 -1.42 4.98 26.49
CA GLY A 99 -0.91 5.80 27.58
C GLY A 99 0.49 6.35 27.30
N ALA A 100 0.65 7.67 27.48
CA ALA A 100 1.88 8.37 27.18
C ALA A 100 2.08 9.62 28.05
N GLY A 101 3.32 9.94 28.36
CA GLY A 101 3.67 11.02 29.28
C GLY A 101 3.15 10.74 30.69
N THR A 102 2.23 11.56 31.16
CA THR A 102 1.55 11.40 32.46
C THR A 102 0.13 10.89 32.34
N ARG A 103 -0.34 10.59 31.11
CA ARG A 103 -1.71 10.17 30.80
C ARG A 103 -1.80 8.67 30.66
N ASN A 104 -2.82 8.06 31.23
CA ASN A 104 -3.22 6.69 30.90
C ASN A 104 -3.91 6.65 29.50
N ALA A 105 -4.28 5.47 29.03
CA ALA A 105 -4.88 5.29 27.69
C ALA A 105 -6.16 6.13 27.52
N LEU A 106 -7.07 6.12 28.49
CA LEU A 106 -8.34 6.87 28.41
C LEU A 106 -8.11 8.39 28.45
N GLU A 107 -7.27 8.87 29.36
CA GLU A 107 -6.94 10.30 29.46
C GLU A 107 -6.24 10.82 28.20
N LEU A 108 -5.44 9.99 27.55
CA LEU A 108 -4.80 10.33 26.27
C LEU A 108 -5.81 10.38 25.15
N ALA A 109 -6.68 9.38 25.04
CA ALA A 109 -7.75 9.34 24.05
C ALA A 109 -8.69 10.55 24.20
N ASP A 110 -9.13 10.85 25.44
CA ASP A 110 -9.96 12.02 25.74
C ASP A 110 -9.29 13.34 25.33
N ALA A 111 -7.97 13.48 25.56
CA ALA A 111 -7.23 14.68 25.18
C ALA A 111 -7.13 14.85 23.65
N ILE A 112 -6.93 13.76 22.91
CA ILE A 112 -6.90 13.74 21.45
C ILE A 112 -8.28 14.10 20.89
N GLU A 113 -9.32 13.48 21.41
CA GLU A 113 -10.71 13.68 20.96
C GLU A 113 -11.21 15.10 21.29
N TYR A 114 -10.89 15.62 22.49
CA TYR A 114 -11.23 16.99 22.89
C TYR A 114 -10.65 18.05 21.94
N LEU A 115 -9.45 17.83 21.42
CA LEU A 115 -8.82 18.75 20.47
C LEU A 115 -9.37 18.57 19.03
N GLY A 116 -10.10 17.50 18.73
CA GLY A 116 -10.58 17.18 17.40
C GLY A 116 -9.43 16.88 16.41
N ILE A 117 -8.37 16.27 16.90
CA ILE A 117 -7.17 15.91 16.13
C ILE A 117 -7.09 14.39 15.93
N ASN A 118 -6.20 13.97 15.02
CA ASN A 118 -5.92 12.54 14.85
C ASN A 118 -4.44 12.27 15.10
N ILE A 119 -4.16 11.40 16.06
CA ILE A 119 -2.85 10.78 16.23
C ILE A 119 -3.01 9.29 15.91
N ASN A 120 -2.22 8.79 14.96
CA ASN A 120 -2.25 7.38 14.60
C ASN A 120 -0.86 6.80 14.69
N THR A 121 -0.79 5.56 15.14
CA THR A 121 0.44 4.78 15.23
C THR A 121 0.35 3.56 14.33
N GLY A 122 1.47 3.10 13.80
CA GLY A 122 1.47 1.93 12.93
C GLY A 122 2.86 1.45 12.56
N SER A 123 2.93 0.21 12.07
CA SER A 123 4.16 -0.39 11.60
C SER A 123 3.92 -1.12 10.29
N SER A 124 4.74 -0.84 9.29
CA SER A 124 4.85 -1.57 8.03
C SER A 124 5.98 -2.61 8.10
N TRP A 125 6.38 -3.16 6.96
CA TRP A 125 7.55 -4.03 6.91
C TRP A 125 8.85 -3.29 7.22
N ASP A 126 9.01 -2.07 6.72
CA ASP A 126 10.29 -1.35 6.70
C ASP A 126 10.37 -0.16 7.66
N ALA A 127 9.23 0.29 8.18
CA ALA A 127 9.16 1.46 9.05
C ALA A 127 7.98 1.41 10.02
N SER A 128 8.10 2.12 11.14
CA SER A 128 7.00 2.48 12.04
C SER A 128 6.76 3.98 11.96
N THR A 129 5.51 4.39 12.15
CA THR A 129 5.10 5.79 12.00
C THR A 129 4.21 6.21 13.16
N VAL A 130 4.47 7.40 13.69
CA VAL A 130 3.51 8.17 14.51
C VAL A 130 3.09 9.37 13.68
N SER A 131 1.82 9.50 13.38
CA SER A 131 1.29 10.58 12.55
C SER A 131 0.33 11.46 13.32
N LEU A 132 0.41 12.77 13.10
CA LEU A 132 -0.51 13.77 13.61
C LEU A 132 -1.16 14.49 12.43
N PHE A 133 -2.49 14.53 12.41
CA PHE A 133 -3.25 15.42 11.55
C PHE A 133 -4.06 16.39 12.41
N THR A 134 -3.87 17.70 12.18
CA THR A 134 -4.49 18.72 13.02
C THR A 134 -4.74 20.03 12.23
N PRO A 135 -5.78 20.81 12.60
CA PRO A 135 -5.84 22.23 12.22
C PRO A 135 -4.61 22.98 12.76
N VAL A 136 -4.09 23.94 11.99
CA VAL A 136 -2.93 24.76 12.42
C VAL A 136 -3.21 25.48 13.75
N SER A 137 -4.46 25.89 13.99
CA SER A 137 -4.87 26.55 15.25
C SER A 137 -4.75 25.68 16.50
N LYS A 138 -4.64 24.35 16.33
CA LYS A 138 -4.50 23.37 17.41
C LYS A 138 -3.09 22.78 17.52
N LEU A 139 -2.17 23.21 16.66
CA LEU A 139 -0.83 22.62 16.57
C LEU A 139 -0.03 22.73 17.86
N ASP A 140 -0.11 23.87 18.57
CA ASP A 140 0.62 24.10 19.83
C ASP A 140 0.18 23.15 20.95
N GLU A 141 -1.11 22.73 20.93
CA GLU A 141 -1.66 21.76 21.90
C GLU A 141 -1.46 20.32 21.43
N ALA A 142 -1.52 20.05 20.12
CA ALA A 142 -1.46 18.74 19.52
C ALA A 142 -0.03 18.15 19.47
N LEU A 143 0.96 18.98 19.15
CA LEU A 143 2.34 18.54 18.95
C LEU A 143 2.97 17.93 20.21
N PRO A 144 2.76 18.47 21.43
CA PRO A 144 3.20 17.81 22.67
C PRO A 144 2.57 16.44 22.88
N LEU A 145 1.29 16.23 22.52
CA LEU A 145 0.64 14.92 22.63
C LEU A 145 1.28 13.90 21.67
N MET A 146 1.54 14.30 20.42
CA MET A 146 2.24 13.44 19.46
C MET A 146 3.64 13.07 19.99
N ALA A 147 4.34 14.02 20.60
CA ALA A 147 5.65 13.74 21.17
C ALA A 147 5.58 12.81 22.39
N ASP A 148 4.56 12.93 23.24
CA ASP A 148 4.33 12.00 24.33
C ASP A 148 4.14 10.58 23.79
N VAL A 149 3.25 10.40 22.83
CA VAL A 149 3.00 9.12 22.15
C VAL A 149 4.27 8.54 21.55
N ALA A 150 5.07 9.35 20.87
CA ALA A 150 6.25 8.87 20.17
C ALA A 150 7.43 8.57 21.12
N LEU A 151 7.63 9.39 22.15
CA LEU A 151 8.87 9.44 22.94
C LEU A 151 8.71 8.93 24.36
N ARG A 152 7.52 9.00 24.92
CA ARG A 152 7.23 8.68 26.33
C ARG A 152 6.02 7.75 26.52
N PRO A 153 5.87 6.68 25.70
CA PRO A 153 4.81 5.71 25.94
C PRO A 153 5.05 4.99 27.28
N THR A 154 3.98 4.69 28.01
CA THR A 154 4.08 4.09 29.35
C THR A 154 4.35 2.59 29.31
N PHE A 155 3.85 1.90 28.28
CA PHE A 155 3.92 0.43 28.14
C PHE A 155 3.51 -0.29 29.42
N SER A 156 2.34 0.09 30.01
CA SER A 156 1.85 -0.53 31.23
C SER A 156 1.54 -2.01 31.00
N GLU A 157 1.81 -2.85 31.99
CA GLU A 157 1.56 -4.30 31.90
C GLU A 157 0.07 -4.61 31.66
N ALA A 158 -0.84 -3.79 32.23
CA ALA A 158 -2.28 -3.96 32.05
C ALA A 158 -2.70 -3.76 30.57
N GLU A 159 -2.18 -2.71 29.93
CA GLU A 159 -2.48 -2.44 28.52
C GLU A 159 -1.78 -3.44 27.57
N VAL A 160 -0.57 -3.86 27.90
CA VAL A 160 0.11 -4.94 27.15
C VAL A 160 -0.73 -6.22 27.19
N GLU A 161 -1.30 -6.59 28.35
CA GLU A 161 -2.14 -7.78 28.44
C GLU A 161 -3.49 -7.59 27.70
N ARG A 162 -4.12 -6.43 27.83
CA ARG A 162 -5.35 -6.12 27.08
C ARG A 162 -5.13 -6.23 25.58
N LEU A 163 -4.11 -5.56 25.06
CA LEU A 163 -3.76 -5.60 23.62
C LEU A 163 -3.35 -7.00 23.18
N ARG A 164 -2.66 -7.78 24.01
CA ARG A 164 -2.35 -9.18 23.73
C ARG A 164 -3.60 -9.99 23.45
N GLN A 165 -4.63 -9.87 24.29
CA GLN A 165 -5.88 -10.60 24.10
C GLN A 165 -6.60 -10.18 22.82
N GLU A 166 -6.60 -8.89 22.48
CA GLU A 166 -7.15 -8.39 21.21
C GLU A 166 -6.38 -8.95 20.00
N ARG A 167 -5.06 -8.99 20.07
CA ARG A 167 -4.21 -9.54 18.98
C ARG A 167 -4.40 -11.05 18.82
N LEU A 168 -4.48 -11.80 19.91
CA LEU A 168 -4.77 -13.24 19.86
C LEU A 168 -6.15 -13.51 19.27
N THR A 169 -7.15 -12.71 19.62
CA THR A 169 -8.49 -12.76 19.01
C THR A 169 -8.43 -12.45 17.52
N SER A 170 -7.68 -11.42 17.11
CA SER A 170 -7.49 -11.08 15.70
C SER A 170 -6.79 -12.20 14.91
N LEU A 171 -5.78 -12.85 15.49
CA LEU A 171 -5.10 -14.00 14.88
C LEU A 171 -6.04 -15.20 14.73
N LEU A 172 -6.92 -15.43 15.72
CA LEU A 172 -7.95 -16.47 15.62
C LEU A 172 -8.95 -16.15 14.49
N GLN A 173 -9.42 -14.91 14.38
CA GLN A 173 -10.30 -14.49 13.29
C GLN A 173 -9.63 -14.62 11.91
N GLN A 174 -8.33 -14.34 11.81
CA GLN A 174 -7.57 -14.55 10.56
C GLN A 174 -7.58 -16.02 10.13
N ARG A 175 -7.53 -16.96 11.08
CA ARG A 175 -7.64 -18.40 10.81
C ARG A 175 -8.98 -18.76 10.16
N ASP A 176 -10.04 -18.06 10.53
CA ASP A 176 -11.37 -18.31 10.00
C ASP A 176 -11.65 -17.60 8.68
N ASN A 177 -10.80 -16.66 8.28
CA ASN A 177 -10.92 -15.93 7.03
C ASN A 177 -10.10 -16.59 5.91
N PRO A 178 -10.72 -17.16 4.86
CA PRO A 178 -10.01 -17.85 3.78
C PRO A 178 -8.99 -16.96 3.05
N SER A 179 -9.28 -15.66 2.88
CA SER A 179 -8.35 -14.72 2.22
C SER A 179 -7.11 -14.45 3.08
N SER A 180 -7.27 -14.36 4.40
CA SER A 180 -6.14 -14.24 5.35
C SER A 180 -5.28 -15.50 5.34
N VAL A 181 -5.92 -16.68 5.38
CA VAL A 181 -5.22 -17.98 5.28
C VAL A 181 -4.45 -18.09 3.97
N ALA A 182 -5.05 -17.69 2.84
CA ALA A 182 -4.36 -17.69 1.54
C ALA A 182 -3.15 -16.75 1.53
N THR A 183 -3.25 -15.56 2.14
CA THR A 183 -2.16 -14.57 2.20
C THR A 183 -1.01 -15.06 3.09
N LEU A 184 -1.32 -15.54 4.28
CA LEU A 184 -0.32 -16.08 5.21
C LEU A 184 0.31 -17.36 4.66
N GLY A 185 -0.52 -18.24 4.08
CA GLY A 185 -0.06 -19.46 3.43
C GLY A 185 0.88 -19.20 2.27
N PHE A 186 0.55 -18.21 1.43
CA PHE A 186 1.41 -17.79 0.35
C PHE A 186 2.78 -17.33 0.87
N SER A 187 2.79 -16.43 1.83
CA SER A 187 4.03 -15.92 2.44
C SER A 187 4.85 -17.07 3.07
N ARG A 188 4.19 -17.95 3.83
CA ARG A 188 4.83 -19.10 4.48
C ARG A 188 5.45 -20.08 3.48
N LEU A 189 4.76 -20.37 2.40
CA LEU A 189 5.21 -21.35 1.41
C LEU A 189 6.28 -20.76 0.47
N VAL A 190 6.21 -19.48 0.16
CA VAL A 190 7.16 -18.79 -0.72
C VAL A 190 8.46 -18.47 0.00
N PHE A 191 8.41 -17.93 1.21
CA PHE A 191 9.60 -17.50 1.95
C PHE A 191 10.11 -18.53 2.96
N GLY A 192 9.27 -19.48 3.36
CA GLY A 192 9.61 -20.45 4.39
C GLY A 192 9.45 -19.91 5.82
N GLN A 193 9.34 -20.82 6.78
CA GLN A 193 9.05 -20.54 8.17
C GLN A 193 10.11 -19.66 8.88
N ARG A 194 11.36 -19.83 8.51
CA ARG A 194 12.49 -19.14 9.16
C ARG A 194 12.77 -17.76 8.59
N HIS A 195 12.25 -17.44 7.43
CA HIS A 195 12.39 -16.12 6.83
C HIS A 195 11.36 -15.16 7.44
N ARG A 196 11.76 -13.91 7.75
CA ARG A 196 10.85 -12.94 8.38
C ARG A 196 9.56 -12.72 7.57
N TYR A 197 9.65 -12.71 6.25
CA TYR A 197 8.49 -12.55 5.37
C TYR A 197 7.60 -13.80 5.27
N GLY A 198 8.02 -14.93 5.82
CA GLY A 198 7.21 -16.14 5.92
C GLY A 198 6.19 -16.14 7.06
N THR A 199 6.16 -15.09 7.88
CA THR A 199 5.17 -14.88 8.95
C THR A 199 4.57 -13.50 8.80
N GLY A 200 3.29 -13.33 9.10
CA GLY A 200 2.62 -12.03 9.01
C GLY A 200 3.32 -10.94 9.82
N ALA A 201 3.11 -9.66 9.46
CA ALA A 201 3.70 -8.53 10.19
C ALA A 201 3.27 -8.50 11.67
N MET A 202 2.07 -8.99 11.97
CA MET A 202 1.55 -9.12 13.33
C MET A 202 2.21 -10.28 14.12
N GLY A 203 3.00 -11.13 13.50
CA GLY A 203 3.52 -12.35 14.11
C GLY A 203 2.53 -13.52 14.07
N ASN A 204 2.66 -14.44 15.01
CA ASN A 204 1.76 -15.57 15.18
C ASN A 204 1.31 -15.71 16.65
N THR A 205 0.48 -16.69 16.95
CA THR A 205 -0.06 -16.91 18.29
C THR A 205 1.06 -17.12 19.32
N VAL A 206 2.09 -17.91 19.00
CA VAL A 206 3.20 -18.19 19.93
C VAL A 206 3.95 -16.90 20.27
N SER A 207 4.40 -16.16 19.25
CA SER A 207 5.16 -14.93 19.49
C SER A 207 4.36 -13.87 20.25
N ASN A 208 3.05 -13.73 19.99
CA ASN A 208 2.20 -12.78 20.71
C ASN A 208 1.92 -13.22 22.15
N THR A 209 1.77 -14.52 22.43
CA THR A 209 1.57 -15.04 23.79
C THR A 209 2.81 -14.79 24.67
N GLU A 210 4.00 -14.98 24.11
CA GLU A 210 5.26 -14.89 24.86
C GLU A 210 5.86 -13.48 24.96
N MET A 211 5.34 -12.51 24.20
CA MET A 211 5.89 -11.16 24.14
C MET A 211 5.67 -10.41 25.45
N THR A 212 6.69 -9.76 25.96
CA THR A 212 6.67 -9.06 27.25
C THR A 212 6.74 -7.55 27.09
N ALA A 213 6.23 -6.79 28.07
CA ALA A 213 6.38 -5.34 28.11
C ALA A 213 7.87 -4.91 28.10
N SER A 214 8.76 -5.71 28.68
CA SER A 214 10.21 -5.44 28.65
C SER A 214 10.78 -5.50 27.23
N GLU A 215 10.35 -6.46 26.42
CA GLU A 215 10.77 -6.58 25.01
C GLU A 215 10.23 -5.43 24.17
N ILE A 216 8.98 -5.01 24.39
CA ILE A 216 8.36 -3.84 23.75
C ILE A 216 9.14 -2.57 24.10
N ARG A 217 9.46 -2.34 25.38
CA ARG A 217 10.31 -1.22 25.82
C ARG A 217 11.70 -1.27 25.19
N ALA A 218 12.30 -2.45 25.11
CA ALA A 218 13.62 -2.63 24.52
C ALA A 218 13.62 -2.29 23.02
N PHE A 219 12.61 -2.75 22.27
CA PHE A 219 12.43 -2.43 20.84
C PHE A 219 12.26 -0.91 20.64
N HIS A 220 11.39 -0.28 21.42
CA HIS A 220 11.20 1.17 21.37
C HIS A 220 12.51 1.90 21.66
N SER A 221 13.18 1.59 22.77
CA SER A 221 14.45 2.22 23.15
C SER A 221 15.55 2.03 22.10
N GLN A 222 15.59 0.89 21.46
CA GLN A 222 16.58 0.57 20.42
C GLN A 222 16.33 1.35 19.13
N TYR A 223 15.10 1.44 18.66
CA TYR A 223 14.80 1.92 17.29
C TYR A 223 14.23 3.33 17.25
N TYR A 224 13.49 3.79 18.30
CA TYR A 224 12.94 5.13 18.34
C TYR A 224 14.00 6.11 18.84
N GLN A 225 14.84 6.53 17.92
CA GLN A 225 15.96 7.43 18.17
C GLN A 225 16.06 8.48 17.05
N PRO A 226 16.49 9.74 17.34
CA PRO A 226 16.54 10.80 16.35
C PRO A 226 17.42 10.47 15.13
N ASN A 227 18.51 9.74 15.31
CA ASN A 227 19.39 9.31 14.22
C ASN A 227 18.86 8.11 13.40
N ASN A 228 17.72 7.54 13.80
CA ASN A 228 17.00 6.49 13.06
C ASN A 228 15.61 6.95 12.58
N ALA A 229 15.28 8.22 12.73
CA ALA A 229 13.96 8.77 12.45
C ALA A 229 14.03 9.95 11.47
N HIS A 230 12.85 10.33 10.93
CA HIS A 230 12.63 11.54 10.15
C HIS A 230 11.31 12.16 10.57
N LEU A 231 11.28 13.48 10.67
CA LEU A 231 10.04 14.25 10.72
C LEU A 231 9.68 14.73 9.30
N ILE A 232 8.44 14.50 8.91
CA ILE A 232 7.87 14.97 7.65
C ILE A 232 6.69 15.86 8.00
N VAL A 233 6.74 17.11 7.58
CA VAL A 233 5.72 18.13 7.86
C VAL A 233 5.14 18.63 6.54
N VAL A 234 3.84 18.50 6.37
CA VAL A 234 3.14 18.92 5.16
C VAL A 234 1.88 19.71 5.55
N GLY A 235 1.76 20.96 5.12
CA GLY A 235 0.56 21.73 5.44
C GLY A 235 0.73 23.24 5.39
N ALA A 236 -0.21 23.94 6.03
CA ALA A 236 -0.25 25.39 6.06
C ALA A 236 0.68 25.98 7.14
N VAL A 237 1.93 25.55 7.13
CA VAL A 237 3.00 26.05 8.01
C VAL A 237 4.28 26.21 7.19
N ASN A 238 5.07 27.23 7.51
CA ASN A 238 6.39 27.43 6.92
C ASN A 238 7.51 27.00 7.89
N ALA A 239 8.73 26.89 7.37
CA ALA A 239 9.87 26.42 8.16
C ALA A 239 10.15 27.30 9.38
N ASP A 240 10.08 28.64 9.23
CA ASP A 240 10.40 29.56 10.31
C ASP A 240 9.41 29.48 11.48
N GLN A 241 8.17 29.12 11.19
CA GLN A 241 7.11 28.93 12.19
C GLN A 241 7.21 27.57 12.87
N ILE A 242 7.43 26.49 12.12
CA ILE A 242 7.34 25.14 12.65
C ILE A 242 8.63 24.66 13.33
N LEU A 243 9.82 25.05 12.83
CA LEU A 243 11.08 24.57 13.39
C LEU A 243 11.28 24.88 14.88
N PRO A 244 10.96 26.11 15.39
CA PRO A 244 11.05 26.38 16.80
C PRO A 244 10.14 25.50 17.66
N GLN A 245 8.94 25.18 17.16
CA GLN A 245 8.00 24.30 17.87
C GLN A 245 8.51 22.85 17.89
N LEU A 246 9.04 22.36 16.76
CA LEU A 246 9.65 21.03 16.68
C LEU A 246 10.90 20.94 17.57
N GLU A 247 11.74 21.97 17.59
CA GLU A 247 12.92 22.02 18.46
C GLU A 247 12.53 21.98 19.95
N LYS A 248 11.52 22.77 20.35
CA LYS A 248 10.98 22.75 21.71
C LYS A 248 10.45 21.37 22.10
N THR A 249 9.85 20.65 21.15
CA THR A 249 9.13 19.39 21.40
C THR A 249 10.02 18.16 21.28
N PHE A 250 10.87 18.09 20.24
CA PHE A 250 11.70 16.93 19.93
C PHE A 250 13.20 17.18 20.17
N GLY A 251 13.67 18.42 20.36
CA GLY A 251 15.09 18.74 20.47
C GLY A 251 15.80 18.11 21.66
N ALA A 252 15.08 17.84 22.76
CA ALA A 252 15.61 17.14 23.92
C ALA A 252 15.75 15.62 23.72
N TRP A 253 15.18 15.06 22.65
CA TRP A 253 15.28 13.64 22.34
C TRP A 253 16.70 13.28 21.90
N LYS A 254 17.34 12.33 22.59
CA LYS A 254 18.74 11.99 22.39
C LYS A 254 18.93 10.58 21.84
N SER A 255 19.89 10.43 20.95
CA SER A 255 20.36 9.10 20.54
C SER A 255 21.15 8.46 21.66
N THR A 256 20.98 7.15 21.85
CA THR A 256 21.72 6.36 22.87
C THR A 256 23.04 5.79 22.32
N GLY A 257 23.35 6.03 21.05
CA GLY A 257 24.56 5.53 20.37
C GLY A 257 24.50 5.74 18.87
N ALA A 258 25.18 4.90 18.12
CA ALA A 258 25.09 4.86 16.65
C ALA A 258 23.68 4.49 16.22
N ALA A 259 23.30 4.92 14.99
CA ALA A 259 22.01 4.52 14.41
C ALA A 259 21.88 2.98 14.39
N PRO A 260 20.71 2.43 14.77
CA PRO A 260 20.52 0.98 14.78
C PRO A 260 20.73 0.40 13.37
N THR A 261 21.46 -0.70 13.29
CA THR A 261 21.57 -1.45 12.05
C THR A 261 20.32 -2.27 11.82
N LYS A 262 19.80 -2.25 10.59
CA LYS A 262 18.72 -3.16 10.21
C LYS A 262 19.21 -4.61 10.28
N PRO A 263 18.42 -5.55 10.81
CA PRO A 263 18.76 -6.96 10.71
C PRO A 263 18.93 -7.35 9.24
N ALA A 264 20.00 -8.07 8.92
CA ALA A 264 20.13 -8.68 7.61
C ALA A 264 19.05 -9.78 7.49
N LEU A 265 18.14 -9.61 6.54
CA LEU A 265 17.21 -10.69 6.19
C LEU A 265 17.98 -11.74 5.37
N ALA A 266 17.73 -13.01 5.67
CA ALA A 266 18.28 -14.09 4.88
C ALA A 266 17.75 -13.99 3.43
N ASP A 267 18.56 -14.40 2.46
CA ASP A 267 18.11 -14.51 1.08
C ASP A 267 17.00 -15.57 0.98
N ALA A 268 15.91 -15.20 0.35
CA ALA A 268 14.84 -16.12 0.05
C ALA A 268 15.15 -16.86 -1.26
N THR A 269 14.96 -18.17 -1.27
CA THR A 269 15.23 -19.02 -2.44
C THR A 269 13.96 -19.29 -3.21
N GLN A 270 13.98 -19.01 -4.52
CA GLN A 270 12.87 -19.33 -5.42
C GLN A 270 12.62 -20.83 -5.47
N HIS A 271 11.36 -21.22 -5.64
CA HIS A 271 10.99 -22.60 -5.94
C HIS A 271 11.64 -23.04 -7.26
N ALA A 272 12.13 -24.28 -7.29
CA ALA A 272 12.73 -24.86 -8.49
C ALA A 272 11.67 -25.21 -9.55
N ALA A 273 10.45 -25.53 -9.12
CA ALA A 273 9.33 -25.90 -9.97
C ALA A 273 8.00 -25.44 -9.36
N LYS A 274 7.00 -25.33 -10.21
CA LYS A 274 5.63 -25.00 -9.82
C LYS A 274 5.07 -26.05 -8.86
N GLN A 275 4.36 -25.58 -7.83
CA GLN A 275 3.68 -26.43 -6.85
C GLN A 275 2.33 -25.82 -6.48
N ILE A 276 1.28 -26.64 -6.51
CA ILE A 276 -0.08 -26.26 -6.11
C ILE A 276 -0.32 -26.79 -4.69
N TYR A 277 -0.68 -25.89 -3.79
CA TYR A 277 -1.02 -26.19 -2.41
C TYR A 277 -2.51 -25.94 -2.19
N LEU A 278 -3.20 -26.95 -1.65
CA LEU A 278 -4.62 -26.85 -1.30
C LEU A 278 -4.76 -26.82 0.21
N ILE A 279 -5.56 -25.90 0.71
CA ILE A 279 -5.89 -25.75 2.12
C ILE A 279 -7.40 -25.87 2.26
N ASP A 280 -7.83 -26.80 3.12
CA ASP A 280 -9.26 -27.09 3.27
C ASP A 280 -10.00 -26.00 4.04
N ARG A 281 -11.15 -25.60 3.49
CA ARG A 281 -12.15 -24.75 4.14
C ARG A 281 -13.53 -25.31 3.80
N PRO A 282 -14.03 -26.29 4.60
CA PRO A 282 -15.31 -26.96 4.33
C PRO A 282 -16.46 -25.96 4.21
N GLY A 283 -17.30 -26.13 3.20
CA GLY A 283 -18.45 -25.29 2.95
C GLY A 283 -18.18 -23.89 2.40
N ALA A 284 -16.91 -23.57 2.07
CA ALA A 284 -16.58 -22.26 1.47
C ALA A 284 -17.32 -22.05 0.15
N ALA A 285 -18.05 -20.94 0.03
CA ALA A 285 -18.76 -20.56 -1.19
C ALA A 285 -17.81 -20.08 -2.29
N GLN A 286 -16.62 -19.61 -1.90
CA GLN A 286 -15.55 -19.15 -2.79
C GLN A 286 -14.22 -19.80 -2.43
N SER A 287 -13.41 -20.07 -3.44
CA SER A 287 -12.00 -20.39 -3.27
C SER A 287 -11.15 -19.14 -3.36
N GLN A 288 -10.20 -18.99 -2.43
CA GLN A 288 -9.21 -17.92 -2.46
C GLN A 288 -7.94 -18.42 -3.12
N ILE A 289 -7.52 -17.75 -4.18
CA ILE A 289 -6.36 -18.14 -4.99
C ILE A 289 -5.26 -17.09 -4.84
N ARG A 290 -4.00 -17.58 -4.67
CA ARG A 290 -2.77 -16.79 -4.81
C ARG A 290 -1.81 -17.56 -5.71
N VAL A 291 -1.27 -16.89 -6.74
CA VAL A 291 -0.34 -17.48 -7.71
C VAL A 291 0.87 -16.55 -7.83
N GLY A 292 2.05 -17.00 -7.49
CA GLY A 292 3.22 -16.11 -7.56
C GLY A 292 4.49 -16.69 -6.95
N TRP A 293 5.42 -15.82 -6.64
CA TRP A 293 6.75 -16.16 -6.16
C TRP A 293 7.43 -14.98 -5.43
N ILE A 294 8.74 -15.12 -5.11
CA ILE A 294 9.56 -14.02 -4.59
C ILE A 294 9.77 -13.00 -5.73
N GLY A 295 9.32 -11.76 -5.51
CA GLY A 295 9.45 -10.66 -6.46
C GLY A 295 10.80 -9.94 -6.36
N VAL A 296 10.78 -8.62 -6.33
CA VAL A 296 11.96 -7.76 -6.37
C VAL A 296 11.91 -6.70 -5.26
N PRO A 297 13.06 -6.13 -4.87
CA PRO A 297 13.09 -5.00 -3.94
C PRO A 297 12.64 -3.70 -4.63
N ARG A 298 12.22 -2.69 -3.85
CA ARG A 298 11.84 -1.36 -4.35
C ARG A 298 12.99 -0.65 -5.08
N SER A 299 14.23 -1.00 -4.78
CA SER A 299 15.44 -0.47 -5.43
C SER A 299 15.71 -1.06 -6.82
N THR A 300 14.85 -1.95 -7.33
CA THR A 300 15.03 -2.52 -8.68
C THR A 300 15.12 -1.44 -9.75
N PRO A 301 16.05 -1.51 -10.70
CA PRO A 301 16.10 -0.60 -11.84
C PRO A 301 14.88 -0.74 -12.78
N ASP A 302 14.20 -1.88 -12.74
CA ASP A 302 13.02 -2.18 -13.56
C ASP A 302 11.70 -1.68 -12.92
N TYR A 303 11.75 -0.85 -11.88
CA TYR A 303 10.55 -0.40 -11.17
C TYR A 303 9.44 0.10 -12.12
N TYR A 304 9.74 1.06 -12.99
CA TYR A 304 8.74 1.65 -13.88
C TYR A 304 8.20 0.68 -14.93
N VAL A 305 9.04 -0.21 -15.43
CA VAL A 305 8.62 -1.27 -16.36
C VAL A 305 7.68 -2.25 -15.66
N LEU A 306 7.99 -2.62 -14.41
CA LEU A 306 7.14 -3.51 -13.61
C LEU A 306 5.80 -2.86 -13.25
N GLU A 307 5.77 -1.55 -12.97
CA GLU A 307 4.53 -0.80 -12.75
C GLU A 307 3.62 -0.86 -13.99
N VAL A 308 4.18 -0.57 -15.19
CA VAL A 308 3.42 -0.62 -16.45
C VAL A 308 2.97 -2.06 -16.76
N MET A 309 3.86 -3.03 -16.66
CA MET A 309 3.56 -4.44 -16.89
C MET A 309 2.46 -4.95 -15.95
N ASN A 310 2.59 -4.63 -14.66
CA ASN A 310 1.60 -5.03 -13.66
C ASN A 310 0.24 -4.36 -13.90
N THR A 311 0.22 -3.10 -14.34
CA THR A 311 -1.02 -2.39 -14.71
C THR A 311 -1.75 -3.08 -15.85
N VAL A 312 -1.03 -3.59 -16.85
CA VAL A 312 -1.59 -4.43 -17.91
C VAL A 312 -2.10 -5.75 -17.37
N LEU A 313 -1.31 -6.44 -16.52
CA LEU A 313 -1.60 -7.79 -16.06
C LEU A 313 -2.75 -7.84 -15.05
N GLY A 314 -2.67 -7.06 -13.96
CA GLY A 314 -3.61 -7.14 -12.86
C GLY A 314 -3.69 -5.90 -11.96
N GLY A 315 -2.93 -4.84 -12.24
CA GLY A 315 -2.84 -3.64 -11.41
C GLY A 315 -3.92 -2.58 -11.67
N SER A 316 -4.85 -2.82 -12.59
CA SER A 316 -5.94 -1.90 -12.89
C SER A 316 -7.27 -2.64 -13.06
N PHE A 317 -8.39 -1.89 -12.98
CA PHE A 317 -9.71 -2.46 -13.21
C PHE A 317 -9.87 -3.03 -14.63
N THR A 318 -9.21 -2.42 -15.60
CA THR A 318 -9.23 -2.86 -17.01
C THR A 318 -8.06 -3.80 -17.36
N SER A 319 -7.38 -4.35 -16.36
CA SER A 319 -6.28 -5.30 -16.53
C SER A 319 -6.74 -6.64 -17.09
N ARG A 320 -5.82 -7.41 -17.67
CA ARG A 320 -6.11 -8.70 -18.30
C ARG A 320 -6.77 -9.70 -17.34
N LEU A 321 -6.23 -9.85 -16.12
CA LEU A 321 -6.80 -10.74 -15.11
C LEU A 321 -8.23 -10.36 -14.75
N ASN A 322 -8.51 -9.09 -14.53
CA ASN A 322 -9.85 -8.64 -14.17
C ASN A 322 -10.82 -8.77 -15.34
N GLN A 323 -10.40 -8.39 -16.56
CA GLN A 323 -11.20 -8.57 -17.78
C GLN A 323 -11.50 -10.04 -18.07
N ASN A 324 -10.54 -10.94 -17.80
CA ASN A 324 -10.72 -12.36 -18.02
C ASN A 324 -11.66 -12.98 -16.96
N LEU A 325 -11.27 -12.92 -15.69
CA LEU A 325 -11.94 -13.65 -14.62
C LEU A 325 -13.29 -13.04 -14.21
N ARG A 326 -13.42 -11.72 -14.30
CA ARG A 326 -14.64 -11.02 -13.93
C ARG A 326 -15.56 -10.80 -15.14
N GLU A 327 -15.08 -10.07 -16.16
CA GLU A 327 -15.98 -9.56 -17.21
C GLU A 327 -16.34 -10.65 -18.24
N ARG A 328 -15.35 -11.43 -18.71
CA ARG A 328 -15.60 -12.45 -19.73
C ARG A 328 -16.17 -13.75 -19.16
N ASN A 329 -15.63 -14.22 -18.05
CA ASN A 329 -15.98 -15.53 -17.51
C ASN A 329 -16.94 -15.46 -16.31
N GLY A 330 -17.06 -14.33 -15.60
CA GLY A 330 -17.94 -14.19 -14.44
C GLY A 330 -17.55 -15.09 -13.25
N TYR A 331 -16.30 -15.55 -13.16
CA TYR A 331 -15.86 -16.44 -12.11
C TYR A 331 -15.62 -15.76 -10.77
N SER A 332 -15.37 -14.45 -10.79
CA SER A 332 -15.01 -13.67 -9.63
C SER A 332 -15.62 -12.27 -9.66
N TYR A 333 -15.64 -11.62 -8.50
CA TYR A 333 -15.98 -10.20 -8.38
C TYR A 333 -14.80 -9.28 -8.75
N GLY A 334 -13.59 -9.80 -8.76
CA GLY A 334 -12.37 -9.11 -9.15
C GLY A 334 -11.13 -9.99 -9.07
N ALA A 335 -10.17 -9.70 -9.93
CA ALA A 335 -8.86 -10.34 -9.95
C ALA A 335 -7.78 -9.29 -10.20
N GLY A 336 -6.61 -9.48 -9.61
CA GLY A 336 -5.51 -8.54 -9.74
C GLY A 336 -4.15 -9.17 -9.51
N SER A 337 -3.09 -8.38 -9.71
CA SER A 337 -1.72 -8.74 -9.37
C SER A 337 -0.97 -7.55 -8.75
N VAL A 338 0.05 -7.86 -7.95
CA VAL A 338 0.87 -6.86 -7.27
C VAL A 338 2.31 -7.34 -7.13
N PHE A 339 3.25 -6.42 -7.30
CA PHE A 339 4.60 -6.53 -6.78
C PHE A 339 4.66 -5.81 -5.44
N ASP A 340 4.65 -6.54 -4.32
CA ASP A 340 4.83 -5.96 -2.97
C ASP A 340 6.32 -5.69 -2.76
N MET A 341 6.79 -4.59 -3.34
CA MET A 341 8.20 -4.19 -3.29
C MET A 341 8.53 -3.61 -1.92
N ARG A 342 9.51 -4.20 -1.25
CA ARG A 342 10.02 -3.81 0.08
C ARG A 342 11.48 -3.38 -0.02
N SER A 343 12.12 -3.08 1.10
CA SER A 343 13.57 -2.80 1.13
C SER A 343 14.41 -3.98 0.62
N THR A 344 13.94 -5.21 0.79
CA THR A 344 14.45 -6.42 0.15
C THR A 344 13.37 -7.01 -0.74
N SER A 345 13.64 -8.14 -1.43
CA SER A 345 12.69 -8.76 -2.34
C SER A 345 11.41 -9.20 -1.62
N GLY A 346 10.35 -8.44 -1.78
CA GLY A 346 9.00 -8.84 -1.36
C GLY A 346 8.34 -9.78 -2.39
N PRO A 347 7.10 -10.21 -2.20
CA PRO A 347 6.45 -11.14 -3.11
C PRO A 347 5.86 -10.46 -4.35
N PHE A 348 5.82 -11.18 -5.47
CA PHE A 348 4.86 -10.97 -6.54
C PHE A 348 3.75 -12.01 -6.44
N TYR A 349 2.51 -11.59 -6.57
CA TYR A 349 1.39 -12.53 -6.70
C TYR A 349 0.22 -11.96 -7.50
N ALA A 350 -0.47 -12.87 -8.19
CA ALA A 350 -1.79 -12.66 -8.74
C ALA A 350 -2.84 -13.33 -7.85
N SER A 351 -4.02 -12.74 -7.71
CA SER A 351 -5.02 -13.19 -6.73
C SER A 351 -6.45 -12.96 -7.14
N SER A 352 -7.35 -13.83 -6.67
CA SER A 352 -8.80 -13.66 -6.77
C SER A 352 -9.53 -14.55 -5.76
N GLY A 353 -10.73 -14.11 -5.35
CA GLY A 353 -11.77 -14.97 -4.78
C GLY A 353 -12.71 -15.41 -5.90
N VAL A 354 -12.80 -16.70 -6.19
CA VAL A 354 -13.59 -17.26 -7.28
C VAL A 354 -14.69 -18.18 -6.78
N GLN A 355 -15.76 -18.35 -7.53
CA GLN A 355 -16.81 -19.33 -7.22
C GLN A 355 -16.18 -20.72 -7.09
N THR A 356 -16.58 -21.47 -6.07
CA THR A 356 -15.97 -22.77 -5.73
C THR A 356 -16.00 -23.76 -6.90
N ASP A 357 -17.11 -23.82 -7.65
CA ASP A 357 -17.29 -24.71 -8.80
C ASP A 357 -16.52 -24.24 -10.06
N LYS A 358 -15.91 -23.04 -10.03
CA LYS A 358 -15.09 -22.47 -11.10
C LYS A 358 -13.61 -22.41 -10.78
N THR A 359 -13.19 -23.00 -9.66
CA THR A 359 -11.80 -22.90 -9.17
C THR A 359 -10.77 -23.44 -10.17
N ALA A 360 -11.03 -24.60 -10.77
CA ALA A 360 -10.09 -25.21 -11.71
C ALA A 360 -10.00 -24.45 -13.05
N GLU A 361 -11.14 -23.97 -13.55
CA GLU A 361 -11.20 -23.11 -14.73
C GLU A 361 -10.48 -21.78 -14.49
N ALA A 362 -10.74 -21.14 -13.35
CA ALA A 362 -10.07 -19.90 -12.97
C ALA A 362 -8.55 -20.05 -12.86
N LEU A 363 -8.06 -21.16 -12.31
CA LEU A 363 -6.62 -21.46 -12.27
C LEU A 363 -6.03 -21.56 -13.68
N LYS A 364 -6.72 -22.18 -14.64
CA LYS A 364 -6.28 -22.21 -16.05
C LYS A 364 -6.16 -20.81 -16.62
N GLU A 365 -7.17 -19.96 -16.36
CA GLU A 365 -7.18 -18.58 -16.85
C GLU A 365 -6.06 -17.75 -16.20
N PHE A 366 -5.74 -17.92 -14.93
CA PHE A 366 -4.56 -17.30 -14.32
C PHE A 366 -3.29 -17.64 -15.11
N PHE A 367 -3.06 -18.94 -15.40
CA PHE A 367 -1.87 -19.36 -16.17
C PHE A 367 -1.91 -18.88 -17.61
N ASN A 368 -3.08 -18.79 -18.24
CA ASN A 368 -3.23 -18.21 -19.58
C ASN A 368 -2.73 -16.78 -19.60
N GLU A 369 -3.21 -15.92 -18.68
CA GLU A 369 -2.80 -14.50 -18.63
C GLU A 369 -1.34 -14.31 -18.20
N LEU A 370 -0.85 -15.11 -17.23
CA LEU A 370 0.56 -15.09 -16.82
C LEU A 370 1.52 -15.54 -17.93
N ASN A 371 1.10 -16.41 -18.84
CA ASN A 371 1.87 -16.76 -20.02
C ASN A 371 1.71 -15.71 -21.14
N ALA A 372 0.51 -15.18 -21.33
CA ALA A 372 0.21 -14.21 -22.36
C ALA A 372 0.95 -12.88 -22.15
N ILE A 373 1.15 -12.42 -20.91
CA ILE A 373 1.91 -11.17 -20.63
C ILE A 373 3.37 -11.26 -21.09
N ARG A 374 3.92 -12.45 -21.25
CA ARG A 374 5.28 -12.71 -21.73
C ARG A 374 5.42 -12.60 -23.26
N GLN A 375 4.35 -12.34 -23.96
CA GLN A 375 4.30 -12.02 -25.38
C GLN A 375 4.21 -10.49 -25.56
N PRO A 376 4.50 -9.96 -26.77
CA PRO A 376 4.36 -8.54 -27.05
C PRO A 376 2.98 -8.01 -26.65
N VAL A 377 2.96 -6.96 -25.85
CA VAL A 377 1.71 -6.30 -25.42
C VAL A 377 1.17 -5.46 -26.58
N PRO A 378 -0.13 -5.56 -26.95
CA PRO A 378 -0.77 -4.71 -27.93
C PRO A 378 -0.62 -3.21 -27.57
N THR A 379 -0.47 -2.38 -28.60
CA THR A 379 -0.23 -0.94 -28.43
C THR A 379 -1.32 -0.25 -27.62
N ASP A 380 -2.58 -0.60 -27.84
CA ASP A 380 -3.72 -0.02 -27.11
C ASP A 380 -3.73 -0.40 -25.63
N GLU A 381 -3.33 -1.61 -25.26
CA GLU A 381 -3.21 -2.03 -23.85
C GLU A 381 -2.04 -1.30 -23.17
N LEU A 382 -0.91 -1.19 -23.86
CA LEU A 382 0.27 -0.48 -23.35
C LEU A 382 -0.06 0.99 -23.10
N GLU A 383 -0.63 1.68 -24.08
CA GLU A 383 -0.99 3.09 -23.96
C GLU A 383 -2.04 3.33 -22.88
N ARG A 384 -3.02 2.44 -22.75
CA ARG A 384 -4.02 2.49 -21.67
C ARG A 384 -3.36 2.37 -20.29
N ALA A 385 -2.43 1.44 -20.11
CA ALA A 385 -1.71 1.26 -18.85
C ALA A 385 -0.82 2.47 -18.50
N LYS A 386 -0.07 2.98 -19.48
CA LYS A 386 0.76 4.18 -19.33
C LYS A 386 -0.08 5.40 -18.95
N ASN A 387 -1.20 5.61 -19.65
CA ASN A 387 -2.11 6.71 -19.37
C ASN A 387 -2.79 6.56 -17.99
N TYR A 388 -3.17 5.36 -17.59
CA TYR A 388 -3.72 5.09 -16.26
C TYR A 388 -2.75 5.54 -15.16
N LEU A 389 -1.48 5.17 -15.27
CA LEU A 389 -0.45 5.55 -14.31
C LEU A 389 -0.13 7.05 -14.38
N ALA A 390 0.10 7.58 -15.58
CA ALA A 390 0.55 8.96 -15.77
C ALA A 390 -0.53 9.99 -15.40
N LEU A 391 -1.79 9.74 -15.79
CA LEU A 391 -2.91 10.63 -15.48
C LEU A 391 -3.39 10.50 -14.02
N GLY A 392 -3.23 9.30 -13.43
CA GLY A 392 -3.55 9.08 -12.02
C GLY A 392 -2.49 9.59 -11.05
N PHE A 393 -1.24 9.75 -11.48
CA PHE A 393 -0.12 10.09 -10.59
C PHE A 393 -0.30 11.38 -9.79
N PRO A 394 -0.83 12.49 -10.33
CA PRO A 394 -1.05 13.72 -9.56
C PRO A 394 -1.97 13.54 -8.36
N SER A 395 -2.91 12.61 -8.39
CA SER A 395 -3.84 12.37 -7.26
C SER A 395 -3.13 11.93 -5.97
N ASN A 396 -1.92 11.38 -6.09
CA ASN A 396 -1.08 11.00 -4.94
C ASN A 396 -0.54 12.23 -4.17
N PHE A 397 -0.81 13.46 -4.64
CA PHE A 397 -0.29 14.71 -4.06
C PHE A 397 -1.39 15.74 -3.77
N GLU A 398 -2.66 15.33 -3.74
CA GLU A 398 -3.79 16.26 -3.56
C GLU A 398 -4.00 16.67 -2.09
N THR A 399 -3.64 15.81 -1.14
CA THR A 399 -3.82 16.08 0.30
C THR A 399 -2.49 16.11 1.04
N THR A 400 -2.48 16.78 2.20
CA THR A 400 -1.29 16.82 3.08
C THR A 400 -0.83 15.42 3.49
N GLY A 401 -1.79 14.53 3.81
CA GLY A 401 -1.49 13.14 4.15
C GLY A 401 -0.92 12.33 2.99
N ALA A 402 -1.45 12.53 1.76
CA ALA A 402 -0.93 11.87 0.57
C ALA A 402 0.51 12.31 0.27
N VAL A 403 0.79 13.62 0.29
CA VAL A 403 2.16 14.14 0.12
C VAL A 403 3.10 13.59 1.21
N ALA A 404 2.67 13.60 2.48
CA ALA A 404 3.48 13.06 3.57
C ALA A 404 3.78 11.55 3.37
N SER A 405 2.85 10.78 2.83
CA SER A 405 3.05 9.37 2.50
C SER A 405 4.07 9.18 1.37
N GLN A 406 4.00 9.99 0.31
CA GLN A 406 4.99 9.96 -0.77
C GLN A 406 6.40 10.32 -0.26
N LEU A 407 6.52 11.33 0.60
CA LEU A 407 7.79 11.69 1.22
C LEU A 407 8.32 10.57 2.14
N SER A 408 7.43 9.89 2.85
CA SER A 408 7.78 8.74 3.69
C SER A 408 8.37 7.61 2.85
N GLU A 409 7.84 7.35 1.65
CA GLU A 409 8.40 6.36 0.72
C GLU A 409 9.82 6.72 0.28
N LEU A 410 10.10 8.01 -0.04
CA LEU A 410 11.46 8.45 -0.36
C LEU A 410 12.43 8.14 0.78
N VAL A 411 12.02 8.40 2.03
CA VAL A 411 12.86 8.18 3.23
C VAL A 411 13.07 6.68 3.48
N VAL A 412 12.00 5.88 3.42
CA VAL A 412 12.06 4.43 3.70
C VAL A 412 12.98 3.72 2.72
N PHE A 413 12.84 4.02 1.44
CA PHE A 413 13.57 3.32 0.38
C PHE A 413 14.83 4.05 -0.10
N GLY A 414 15.17 5.20 0.51
CA GLY A 414 16.34 5.99 0.13
C GLY A 414 16.27 6.53 -1.29
N LEU A 415 15.08 6.90 -1.77
CA LEU A 415 14.86 7.37 -3.12
C LEU A 415 15.18 8.86 -3.26
N ASN A 416 15.53 9.26 -4.48
CA ASN A 416 15.74 10.66 -4.80
C ASN A 416 14.40 11.38 -5.03
N GLU A 417 14.30 12.64 -4.64
CA GLU A 417 13.09 13.48 -4.86
C GLU A 417 12.75 13.67 -6.34
N ARG A 418 13.73 13.54 -7.25
CA ARG A 418 13.50 13.52 -8.71
C ARG A 418 12.57 12.37 -9.14
N THR A 419 12.42 11.33 -8.31
CA THR A 419 11.48 10.24 -8.55
C THR A 419 10.09 10.77 -8.90
N PHE A 420 9.64 11.85 -8.26
CA PHE A 420 8.32 12.42 -8.52
C PHE A 420 8.24 13.16 -9.86
N SER A 421 9.20 14.05 -10.14
CA SER A 421 9.22 14.83 -11.39
C SER A 421 9.53 13.98 -12.62
N GLU A 422 10.26 12.88 -12.46
CA GLU A 422 10.63 11.97 -13.54
C GLU A 422 9.61 10.85 -13.79
N TYR A 423 8.68 10.60 -12.85
CA TYR A 423 7.78 9.46 -12.88
C TYR A 423 7.00 9.36 -14.20
N VAL A 424 6.26 10.41 -14.55
CA VAL A 424 5.43 10.44 -15.76
C VAL A 424 6.27 10.20 -17.00
N GLY A 425 7.42 10.90 -17.11
CA GLY A 425 8.33 10.73 -18.26
C GLY A 425 8.86 9.31 -18.38
N LYS A 426 9.26 8.69 -17.26
CA LYS A 426 9.76 7.31 -17.24
C LYS A 426 8.68 6.30 -17.60
N VAL A 427 7.46 6.46 -17.08
CA VAL A 427 6.33 5.61 -17.43
C VAL A 427 5.99 5.73 -18.92
N GLN A 428 5.95 6.96 -19.47
CA GLN A 428 5.62 7.20 -20.88
C GLN A 428 6.70 6.68 -21.85
N ALA A 429 7.95 6.60 -21.40
CA ALA A 429 9.06 6.08 -22.20
C ALA A 429 9.07 4.55 -22.34
N ILE A 430 8.29 3.81 -21.52
CA ILE A 430 8.26 2.34 -21.56
C ILE A 430 7.70 1.85 -22.89
N THR A 431 8.40 0.89 -23.48
CA THR A 431 8.03 0.25 -24.78
C THR A 431 7.44 -1.14 -24.55
N ALA A 432 6.75 -1.67 -25.57
CA ALA A 432 6.27 -3.05 -25.55
C ALA A 432 7.41 -4.07 -25.39
N ALA A 433 8.59 -3.79 -25.95
CA ALA A 433 9.78 -4.63 -25.82
C ALA A 433 10.32 -4.65 -24.37
N ASP A 434 10.26 -3.52 -23.68
CA ASP A 434 10.63 -3.45 -22.25
C ASP A 434 9.70 -4.30 -21.39
N VAL A 435 8.38 -4.21 -21.64
CA VAL A 435 7.37 -5.01 -20.94
C VAL A 435 7.58 -6.49 -21.21
N GLU A 436 7.80 -6.89 -22.48
CA GLU A 436 8.06 -8.28 -22.85
C GLU A 436 9.32 -8.83 -22.16
N ARG A 437 10.41 -8.06 -22.17
CA ARG A 437 11.67 -8.42 -21.47
C ARG A 437 11.42 -8.63 -19.99
N ALA A 438 10.79 -7.67 -19.33
CA ALA A 438 10.50 -7.74 -17.88
C ALA A 438 9.56 -8.90 -17.56
N ALA A 439 8.51 -9.12 -18.38
CA ALA A 439 7.61 -10.24 -18.20
C ALA A 439 8.33 -11.60 -18.31
N LYS A 440 9.20 -11.76 -19.30
CA LYS A 440 10.02 -13.00 -19.43
C LYS A 440 10.96 -13.20 -18.26
N GLN A 441 11.50 -12.15 -17.70
CA GLN A 441 12.44 -12.19 -16.57
C GLN A 441 11.71 -12.45 -15.25
N TYR A 442 10.62 -11.74 -14.98
CA TYR A 442 9.98 -11.67 -13.65
C TYR A 442 8.70 -12.50 -13.54
N ILE A 443 8.11 -12.96 -14.64
CA ILE A 443 6.93 -13.82 -14.64
C ILE A 443 7.31 -15.19 -15.17
N GLN A 444 7.60 -16.13 -14.24
CA GLN A 444 8.03 -17.51 -14.57
C GLN A 444 7.01 -18.50 -14.00
N PRO A 445 5.86 -18.73 -14.66
CA PRO A 445 4.75 -19.51 -14.12
C PRO A 445 5.11 -20.96 -13.74
N ASP A 446 6.16 -21.52 -14.36
CA ASP A 446 6.64 -22.88 -14.08
C ASP A 446 7.37 -23.00 -12.72
N LYS A 447 7.63 -21.89 -12.05
CA LYS A 447 8.27 -21.85 -10.73
C LYS A 447 7.35 -21.30 -9.63
N PHE A 448 6.11 -20.96 -9.96
CA PHE A 448 5.20 -20.31 -9.03
C PHE A 448 4.67 -21.26 -7.96
N ALA A 449 4.55 -20.76 -6.74
CA ALA A 449 3.68 -21.34 -5.74
C ALA A 449 2.23 -20.90 -6.03
N VAL A 450 1.34 -21.87 -6.01
CA VAL A 450 -0.10 -21.69 -6.15
C VAL A 450 -0.76 -22.12 -4.86
N ILE A 451 -1.47 -21.20 -4.19
CA ILE A 451 -2.23 -21.52 -2.99
C ILE A 451 -3.71 -21.36 -3.29
N VAL A 452 -4.48 -22.38 -2.96
CA VAL A 452 -5.93 -22.38 -3.04
C VAL A 452 -6.51 -22.76 -1.70
N VAL A 453 -7.29 -21.87 -1.13
CA VAL A 453 -8.06 -22.12 0.11
C VAL A 453 -9.53 -22.24 -0.27
N GLY A 454 -10.14 -23.40 -0.07
CA GLY A 454 -11.52 -23.65 -0.46
C GLY A 454 -12.04 -25.01 0.02
N ASP A 455 -13.26 -25.35 -0.34
CA ASP A 455 -13.90 -26.63 0.00
C ASP A 455 -13.29 -27.77 -0.82
N LEU A 456 -12.34 -28.51 -0.23
CA LEU A 456 -11.61 -29.60 -0.90
C LEU A 456 -12.52 -30.68 -1.46
N SER A 457 -13.66 -30.94 -0.81
CA SER A 457 -14.62 -31.94 -1.31
C SER A 457 -15.14 -31.60 -2.72
N LYS A 458 -15.07 -30.33 -3.11
CA LYS A 458 -15.53 -29.84 -4.40
C LYS A 458 -14.41 -29.48 -5.37
N ILE A 459 -13.27 -28.97 -4.87
CA ILE A 459 -12.24 -28.39 -5.73
C ILE A 459 -11.06 -29.32 -6.02
N GLU A 460 -10.73 -30.28 -5.14
CA GLU A 460 -9.51 -31.08 -5.28
C GLU A 460 -9.50 -31.89 -6.57
N ALA A 461 -10.55 -32.67 -6.83
CA ALA A 461 -10.62 -33.55 -8.00
C ALA A 461 -10.57 -32.74 -9.33
N PRO A 462 -11.33 -31.64 -9.52
CA PRO A 462 -11.20 -30.80 -10.71
C PRO A 462 -9.83 -30.17 -10.89
N ILE A 463 -9.18 -29.70 -9.80
CA ILE A 463 -7.82 -29.12 -9.87
C ILE A 463 -6.80 -30.18 -10.31
N ARG A 464 -6.86 -31.39 -9.75
CA ARG A 464 -5.99 -32.52 -10.17
C ARG A 464 -6.21 -32.90 -11.63
N ALA A 465 -7.47 -32.95 -12.06
CA ALA A 465 -7.84 -33.26 -13.46
C ALA A 465 -7.37 -32.17 -14.44
N ALA A 466 -7.25 -30.92 -13.99
CA ALA A 466 -6.74 -29.80 -14.82
C ALA A 466 -5.26 -29.95 -15.19
N ASN A 467 -4.50 -30.80 -14.50
CA ASN A 467 -3.09 -31.14 -14.77
C ASN A 467 -2.17 -29.90 -14.89
N LEU A 468 -2.40 -28.91 -14.04
CA LEU A 468 -1.64 -27.64 -14.06
C LEU A 468 -0.28 -27.73 -13.35
N GLY A 469 -0.06 -28.80 -12.57
CA GLY A 469 1.16 -29.07 -11.81
C GLY A 469 0.92 -30.02 -10.64
N PRO A 470 1.98 -30.40 -9.90
CA PRO A 470 1.86 -31.22 -8.70
C PRO A 470 0.94 -30.58 -7.65
N VAL A 471 0.07 -31.38 -7.03
CA VAL A 471 -0.91 -30.91 -6.05
C VAL A 471 -0.62 -31.54 -4.69
N ARG A 472 -0.47 -30.71 -3.66
CA ARG A 472 -0.27 -31.10 -2.27
C ARG A 472 -1.35 -30.46 -1.40
N VAL A 473 -2.00 -31.25 -0.54
CA VAL A 473 -2.88 -30.75 0.52
C VAL A 473 -2.02 -30.38 1.74
N VAL A 474 -2.27 -29.21 2.31
CA VAL A 474 -1.54 -28.68 3.48
C VAL A 474 -2.55 -28.35 4.58
N PRO A 475 -2.36 -28.87 5.80
CA PRO A 475 -3.18 -28.47 6.94
C PRO A 475 -3.06 -26.96 7.23
N VAL A 476 -4.17 -26.32 7.59
CA VAL A 476 -4.18 -24.88 7.94
C VAL A 476 -3.25 -24.59 9.12
N ASP A 477 -3.11 -25.53 10.05
CA ASP A 477 -2.23 -25.39 11.22
C ASP A 477 -0.75 -25.29 10.87
N ASP A 478 -0.31 -25.92 9.77
CA ASP A 478 1.08 -25.84 9.30
C ASP A 478 1.40 -24.47 8.67
N ILE A 479 0.36 -23.73 8.31
CA ILE A 479 0.47 -22.39 7.72
C ILE A 479 0.50 -21.30 8.81
N LEU A 480 -0.28 -21.49 9.88
CA LEU A 480 -0.54 -20.43 10.87
C LEU A 480 0.33 -20.52 12.14
N LYS A 481 1.09 -21.61 12.28
CA LYS A 481 2.04 -21.81 13.42
C LYS A 481 3.34 -21.04 13.30
#